data_647ab0be26926dec5efa5b1626a2367f
#
_entry.id   647ab0be26926dec5efa5b1626a2367f
#
_cell.length_a   1.000
_cell.length_b   1.000
_cell.length_c   1.000
_cell.angle_alpha   90.00
_cell.angle_beta   90.00
_cell.angle_gamma   90.00
#
_symmetry.space_group_name_H-M   'P 1'
#
loop_
_entity.id
_entity.type
_entity.pdbx_description
1 polymer ?
#
loop_
_entity_poly.entity_id
_entity_poly.type
_entity_poly.pdbx_seq_one_letter_code
_entity_poly.pdbx_strand_id
1 'polypeptide(L)'
;MPAGVWRAGSADEPAQSWQRWKVRRDKKETDYSVITDDVPQADGGLRAQSVLKAIADGSASGLRYELSLDLKQTPLLRWQWKVSDLIADADNTRRDLEDAPVRLILVFAGDRASLPFRERLIADQVRLLTGNELPYATLMYIWENRQPEGSVIDNTYTSRVKMIVAQSGRAGVGQWQTRERDVVADFERAFGEPPGRLIGVSVMTDTDNTGGHAVAYYGGFQFMARSVATAAQ
;
A
#
# COMPACT_ATOMS: atom_id res chain seq x y z
N MET A 1 8.24 16.42 -8.56
CA MET A 1 7.74 15.63 -7.43
C MET A 1 6.87 14.54 -7.98
N PRO A 2 7.15 13.26 -7.78
CA PRO A 2 6.24 12.23 -8.23
C PRO A 2 5.01 12.24 -7.34
N ALA A 3 3.91 12.74 -7.86
CA ALA A 3 2.59 12.63 -7.29
C ALA A 3 1.82 11.63 -8.14
N GLY A 4 1.40 10.51 -7.56
CA GLY A 4 0.49 9.58 -8.21
C GLY A 4 -0.91 10.16 -8.16
N VAL A 5 -1.36 10.74 -9.26
CA VAL A 5 -2.75 11.18 -9.43
C VAL A 5 -3.47 10.14 -10.25
N TRP A 6 -4.66 9.72 -9.79
CA TRP A 6 -5.54 8.86 -10.60
C TRP A 6 -6.06 9.68 -11.77
N ARG A 7 -5.58 9.38 -12.98
CA ARG A 7 -6.12 9.99 -14.20
C ARG A 7 -6.88 8.93 -14.99
N ALA A 8 -8.12 9.21 -15.32
CA ALA A 8 -8.81 8.51 -16.38
C ALA A 8 -8.00 8.75 -17.66
N GLY A 9 -7.52 7.67 -18.29
CA GLY A 9 -6.53 7.65 -19.34
C GLY A 9 -6.55 8.86 -20.26
N SER A 10 -5.51 9.67 -20.23
CA SER A 10 -5.11 10.51 -21.34
C SER A 10 -4.08 9.74 -22.15
N ALA A 11 -4.31 9.63 -23.44
CA ALA A 11 -3.49 8.89 -24.40
C ALA A 11 -2.06 9.45 -24.57
N ASP A 12 -1.67 10.49 -23.86
CA ASP A 12 -0.47 11.28 -24.10
C ASP A 12 0.65 11.20 -23.05
N GLU A 13 0.54 10.31 -22.03
CA GLU A 13 1.68 10.06 -21.12
C GLU A 13 2.33 8.71 -21.45
N PRO A 14 3.58 8.70 -21.96
CA PRO A 14 4.28 7.45 -22.22
C PRO A 14 4.68 6.77 -20.90
N ALA A 15 4.33 5.51 -20.77
CA ALA A 15 4.98 4.46 -19.99
C ALA A 15 4.91 4.49 -18.46
N GLN A 16 4.18 5.36 -17.79
CA GLN A 16 3.96 5.29 -16.33
C GLN A 16 2.47 5.24 -15.99
N SER A 17 1.80 4.20 -16.46
CA SER A 17 0.41 3.93 -16.10
C SER A 17 0.33 2.90 -14.98
N TRP A 18 -0.73 2.99 -14.19
CA TRP A 18 -1.08 1.95 -13.24
C TRP A 18 -1.36 0.63 -13.96
N GLN A 19 -0.66 -0.42 -13.55
CA GLN A 19 -0.76 -1.76 -14.13
C GLN A 19 -1.53 -2.67 -13.17
N ARG A 20 -2.45 -3.46 -13.70
CA ARG A 20 -3.13 -4.51 -12.93
C ARG A 20 -2.13 -5.60 -12.55
N TRP A 21 -2.21 -6.08 -11.32
CA TRP A 21 -1.46 -7.24 -10.87
C TRP A 21 -2.32 -8.14 -9.99
N LYS A 22 -1.99 -9.43 -9.96
CA LYS A 22 -2.66 -10.44 -9.15
C LYS A 22 -1.69 -11.04 -8.15
N VAL A 23 -2.14 -11.31 -6.95
CA VAL A 23 -1.39 -12.07 -5.94
C VAL A 23 -1.13 -13.48 -6.45
N ARG A 24 -2.16 -14.11 -7.03
CA ARG A 24 -2.10 -15.44 -7.68
C ARG A 24 -3.01 -15.44 -8.91
N ARG A 25 -2.65 -16.26 -9.91
CA ARG A 25 -3.40 -16.33 -11.18
C ARG A 25 -4.83 -16.84 -11.03
N ASP A 26 -5.08 -17.71 -10.06
CA ASP A 26 -6.36 -18.33 -9.77
C ASP A 26 -7.31 -17.48 -8.91
N LYS A 27 -6.84 -16.37 -8.37
CA LYS A 27 -7.69 -15.48 -7.56
C LYS A 27 -8.59 -14.60 -8.42
N LYS A 28 -9.82 -14.38 -7.94
CA LYS A 28 -10.76 -13.41 -8.50
C LYS A 28 -10.15 -12.00 -8.41
N GLU A 29 -10.37 -11.19 -9.41
CA GLU A 29 -9.91 -9.81 -9.41
C GLU A 29 -10.87 -8.90 -8.66
N THR A 30 -10.29 -7.96 -7.92
CA THR A 30 -10.99 -6.80 -7.37
C THR A 30 -11.35 -5.87 -8.52
N ASP A 31 -12.56 -5.33 -8.52
CA ASP A 31 -12.99 -4.36 -9.52
C ASP A 31 -12.45 -2.96 -9.16
N TYR A 32 -11.73 -2.34 -10.10
CA TYR A 32 -11.16 -1.01 -9.98
C TYR A 32 -11.71 -0.07 -11.03
N SER A 33 -12.26 1.06 -10.58
CA SER A 33 -12.77 2.12 -11.45
C SER A 33 -12.35 3.50 -10.96
N VAL A 34 -12.13 4.43 -11.89
CA VAL A 34 -11.87 5.84 -11.56
C VAL A 34 -13.20 6.57 -11.50
N ILE A 35 -13.45 7.24 -10.40
CA ILE A 35 -14.64 8.06 -10.17
C ILE A 35 -14.25 9.46 -9.69
N THR A 36 -15.19 10.40 -9.68
CA THR A 36 -15.04 11.70 -9.02
C THR A 36 -15.65 11.63 -7.62
N ASP A 37 -14.93 12.11 -6.61
CA ASP A 37 -15.43 12.25 -5.23
C ASP A 37 -14.90 13.54 -4.61
N ASP A 38 -15.57 14.05 -3.60
CA ASP A 38 -15.18 15.24 -2.86
C ASP A 38 -14.15 14.86 -1.79
N VAL A 39 -12.90 15.28 -2.00
CA VAL A 39 -11.76 14.91 -1.17
C VAL A 39 -11.31 16.11 -0.33
N PRO A 40 -11.14 15.95 1.00
CA PRO A 40 -10.63 17.01 1.87
C PRO A 40 -9.25 17.50 1.44
N GLN A 41 -9.05 18.81 1.48
CA GLN A 41 -7.80 19.48 1.19
C GLN A 41 -7.11 19.97 2.46
N ALA A 42 -5.84 20.32 2.37
CA ALA A 42 -5.06 20.82 3.50
C ALA A 42 -5.58 22.17 4.05
N ASP A 43 -6.31 22.93 3.24
CA ASP A 43 -6.97 24.18 3.63
C ASP A 43 -8.32 23.97 4.37
N GLY A 44 -8.73 22.72 4.58
CA GLY A 44 -9.99 22.34 5.21
C GLY A 44 -11.20 22.32 4.26
N GLY A 45 -11.03 22.70 3.00
CA GLY A 45 -12.08 22.64 1.97
C GLY A 45 -12.24 21.22 1.39
N LEU A 46 -13.33 21.03 0.65
CA LEU A 46 -13.56 19.85 -0.18
C LEU A 46 -13.27 20.22 -1.64
N ARG A 47 -12.70 19.28 -2.39
CA ARG A 47 -12.49 19.47 -3.83
C ARG A 47 -12.81 18.18 -4.58
N ALA A 48 -13.62 18.31 -5.63
CA ALA A 48 -13.89 17.22 -6.54
C ALA A 48 -12.59 16.77 -7.23
N GLN A 49 -12.21 15.50 -7.05
CA GLN A 49 -11.00 14.89 -7.60
C GLN A 49 -11.29 13.52 -8.18
N SER A 50 -10.48 13.12 -9.15
CA SER A 50 -10.45 11.74 -9.61
C SER A 50 -9.83 10.87 -8.52
N VAL A 51 -10.55 9.84 -8.09
CA VAL A 51 -10.13 8.85 -7.09
C VAL A 51 -10.35 7.44 -7.63
N LEU A 52 -9.57 6.50 -7.16
CA LEU A 52 -9.77 5.09 -7.49
C LEU A 52 -10.76 4.48 -6.50
N LYS A 53 -11.85 3.90 -7.02
CA LYS A 53 -12.77 3.05 -6.27
C LYS A 53 -12.40 1.60 -6.49
N ALA A 54 -12.36 0.82 -5.41
CA ALA A 54 -12.13 -0.61 -5.40
C ALA A 54 -13.35 -1.32 -4.81
N ILE A 55 -13.78 -2.42 -5.43
CA ILE A 55 -14.83 -3.32 -4.93
C ILE A 55 -14.25 -4.72 -4.91
N ALA A 56 -14.03 -5.27 -3.72
CA ALA A 56 -13.59 -6.64 -3.51
C ALA A 56 -14.76 -7.50 -3.02
N ASP A 57 -14.88 -8.70 -3.60
CA ASP A 57 -15.90 -9.70 -3.27
C ASP A 57 -15.27 -11.08 -3.39
N GLY A 58 -14.70 -11.59 -2.30
CA GLY A 58 -13.88 -12.80 -2.28
C GLY A 58 -12.71 -12.71 -3.25
N SER A 59 -12.06 -11.56 -3.38
CA SER A 59 -11.10 -11.25 -4.44
C SER A 59 -9.80 -10.66 -3.90
N ALA A 60 -8.69 -10.83 -4.65
CA ALA A 60 -7.38 -10.29 -4.32
C ALA A 60 -6.61 -9.90 -5.58
N SER A 61 -6.60 -8.62 -5.87
CA SER A 61 -5.74 -8.03 -6.90
C SER A 61 -5.47 -6.57 -6.59
N GLY A 62 -4.54 -5.97 -7.30
CA GLY A 62 -4.15 -4.59 -7.08
C GLY A 62 -3.79 -3.85 -8.35
N LEU A 63 -3.46 -2.58 -8.18
CA LEU A 63 -2.85 -1.74 -9.19
C LEU A 63 -1.45 -1.34 -8.73
N ARG A 64 -0.46 -1.44 -9.62
CA ARG A 64 0.94 -1.11 -9.37
C ARG A 64 1.39 0.04 -10.25
N TYR A 65 2.13 0.95 -9.67
CA TYR A 65 2.82 2.05 -10.33
C TYR A 65 4.32 1.87 -10.13
N GLU A 66 5.08 1.73 -11.22
CA GLU A 66 6.54 1.59 -11.17
C GLU A 66 7.19 2.97 -11.12
N LEU A 67 8.20 3.10 -10.27
CA LEU A 67 8.97 4.33 -10.09
C LEU A 67 10.38 3.98 -9.62
N SER A 68 11.27 4.95 -9.55
CA SER A 68 12.59 4.78 -8.95
C SER A 68 12.91 6.03 -8.13
N LEU A 69 12.72 5.94 -6.81
CA LEU A 69 12.85 7.06 -5.90
C LEU A 69 13.88 6.77 -4.81
N ASP A 70 14.80 7.72 -4.58
CA ASP A 70 15.67 7.72 -3.41
C ASP A 70 14.96 8.49 -2.28
N LEU A 71 14.58 7.77 -1.21
CA LEU A 71 13.85 8.33 -0.09
C LEU A 71 14.69 9.22 0.83
N LYS A 72 16.01 9.31 0.65
CA LYS A 72 16.87 10.21 1.46
C LYS A 72 16.44 11.68 1.37
N GLN A 73 15.92 12.10 0.23
CA GLN A 73 15.47 13.48 0.03
C GLN A 73 13.97 13.68 0.29
N THR A 74 13.18 12.63 0.11
CA THR A 74 11.72 12.68 0.23
C THR A 74 11.18 11.50 1.05
N PRO A 75 11.55 11.41 2.34
CA PRO A 75 11.18 10.28 3.18
C PRO A 75 9.71 10.27 3.62
N LEU A 76 9.03 11.41 3.54
CA LEU A 76 7.64 11.50 3.97
C LEU A 76 6.72 11.09 2.84
N LEU A 77 5.75 10.24 3.15
CA LEU A 77 4.67 9.84 2.26
C LEU A 77 3.33 10.27 2.85
N ARG A 78 2.59 11.08 2.11
CA ARG A 78 1.21 11.46 2.41
C ARG A 78 0.28 10.82 1.40
N TRP A 79 -0.86 10.29 1.89
CA TRP A 79 -1.90 9.72 1.03
C TRP A 79 -3.28 9.90 1.65
N GLN A 80 -4.31 9.61 0.85
CA GLN A 80 -5.69 9.63 1.30
C GLN A 80 -6.40 8.34 0.92
N TRP A 81 -7.24 7.85 1.80
CA TRP A 81 -8.11 6.71 1.57
C TRP A 81 -9.44 6.85 2.31
N LYS A 82 -10.42 6.09 1.86
CA LYS A 82 -11.73 5.96 2.52
C LYS A 82 -12.20 4.52 2.37
N VAL A 83 -12.78 3.94 3.40
CA VAL A 83 -13.43 2.63 3.38
C VAL A 83 -14.91 2.79 3.71
N SER A 84 -15.77 2.05 3.03
CA SER A 84 -17.21 2.07 3.34
C SER A 84 -17.53 1.32 4.63
N ASP A 85 -16.78 0.25 4.91
CA ASP A 85 -16.82 -0.50 6.16
C ASP A 85 -15.53 -1.30 6.34
N LEU A 86 -15.34 -1.89 7.52
CA LEU A 86 -14.32 -2.89 7.80
C LEU A 86 -14.78 -4.28 7.33
N ILE A 87 -13.83 -5.17 7.08
CA ILE A 87 -14.11 -6.58 6.80
C ILE A 87 -14.28 -7.29 8.15
N ALA A 88 -15.49 -7.75 8.49
CA ALA A 88 -15.88 -8.14 9.83
C ALA A 88 -14.91 -9.13 10.52
N ASP A 89 -14.48 -10.16 9.80
CA ASP A 89 -13.66 -11.25 10.34
C ASP A 89 -12.16 -11.10 10.06
N ALA A 90 -11.74 -10.02 9.40
CA ALA A 90 -10.35 -9.80 9.05
C ALA A 90 -9.45 -9.64 10.29
N ASP A 91 -8.31 -10.30 10.23
CA ASP A 91 -7.26 -10.25 11.24
C ASP A 91 -5.91 -10.48 10.55
N ASN A 92 -5.17 -9.41 10.37
CA ASN A 92 -3.90 -9.44 9.63
C ASN A 92 -2.76 -10.15 10.40
N THR A 93 -2.98 -10.58 11.65
CA THR A 93 -2.06 -11.44 12.41
C THR A 93 -2.27 -12.92 12.11
N ARG A 94 -3.34 -13.28 11.41
CA ARG A 94 -3.73 -14.63 11.07
C ARG A 94 -3.74 -14.86 9.57
N ARG A 95 -3.01 -15.88 9.12
CA ARG A 95 -2.87 -16.22 7.71
C ARG A 95 -4.19 -16.47 6.97
N ASP A 96 -5.13 -17.10 7.63
CA ASP A 96 -6.45 -17.48 7.09
C ASP A 96 -7.45 -16.32 7.05
N LEU A 97 -7.14 -15.20 7.68
CA LEU A 97 -7.99 -14.01 7.80
C LEU A 97 -7.25 -12.71 7.41
N GLU A 98 -6.08 -12.82 6.75
CA GLU A 98 -5.23 -11.68 6.37
C GLU A 98 -5.83 -10.89 5.20
N ASP A 99 -6.98 -10.24 5.44
CA ASP A 99 -7.63 -9.33 4.52
C ASP A 99 -7.57 -7.89 5.04
N ALA A 100 -7.53 -6.91 4.13
CA ALA A 100 -7.64 -5.51 4.49
C ALA A 100 -8.44 -4.71 3.46
N PRO A 101 -9.34 -3.81 3.89
CA PRO A 101 -10.15 -3.02 2.98
C PRO A 101 -9.30 -2.07 2.14
N VAL A 102 -8.14 -1.63 2.67
CA VAL A 102 -7.15 -0.82 1.95
C VAL A 102 -5.74 -1.22 2.34
N ARG A 103 -4.88 -1.35 1.33
CA ARG A 103 -3.43 -1.50 1.46
C ARG A 103 -2.73 -0.52 0.52
N LEU A 104 -1.80 0.26 1.06
CA LEU A 104 -0.82 1.01 0.28
C LEU A 104 0.51 0.27 0.41
N ILE A 105 1.03 -0.22 -0.69
CA ILE A 105 2.15 -1.16 -0.74
C ILE A 105 3.36 -0.47 -1.36
N LEU A 106 4.48 -0.49 -0.65
CA LEU A 106 5.75 0.08 -1.06
C LEU A 106 6.74 -1.05 -1.33
N VAL A 107 7.35 -1.03 -2.51
CA VAL A 107 8.24 -2.08 -3.00
C VAL A 107 9.67 -1.54 -3.09
N PHE A 108 10.61 -2.24 -2.47
CA PHE A 108 12.00 -1.78 -2.33
C PHE A 108 12.97 -2.71 -3.06
N ALA A 109 13.95 -2.09 -3.73
CA ALA A 109 15.13 -2.77 -4.24
C ALA A 109 16.13 -3.03 -3.11
N GLY A 110 16.97 -4.05 -3.31
CA GLY A 110 18.08 -4.38 -2.42
C GLY A 110 18.88 -5.55 -2.95
N ASP A 111 19.95 -5.91 -2.25
CA ASP A 111 20.78 -7.05 -2.62
C ASP A 111 20.12 -8.36 -2.15
N ARG A 112 19.46 -9.05 -3.07
CA ARG A 112 18.82 -10.35 -2.78
C ARG A 112 19.83 -11.45 -2.41
N ALA A 113 21.07 -11.33 -2.83
CA ALA A 113 22.10 -12.31 -2.48
C ALA A 113 22.49 -12.23 -0.99
N SER A 114 22.31 -11.06 -0.38
CA SER A 114 22.55 -10.86 1.07
C SER A 114 21.45 -11.43 1.96
N LEU A 115 20.29 -11.81 1.40
CA LEU A 115 19.19 -12.37 2.18
C LEU A 115 19.53 -13.74 2.75
N PRO A 116 18.98 -14.10 3.94
CA PRO A 116 19.09 -15.45 4.49
C PRO A 116 18.67 -16.52 3.48
N PHE A 117 19.28 -17.68 3.55
CA PHE A 117 19.00 -18.78 2.62
C PHE A 117 17.51 -19.12 2.53
N ARG A 118 16.80 -19.13 3.67
CA ARG A 118 15.35 -19.39 3.74
C ARG A 118 14.56 -18.38 2.89
N GLU A 119 14.89 -17.10 2.97
CA GLU A 119 14.18 -16.04 2.21
C GLU A 119 14.46 -16.15 0.70
N ARG A 120 15.67 -16.51 0.31
CA ARG A 120 16.01 -16.77 -1.09
C ARG A 120 15.24 -17.97 -1.64
N LEU A 121 15.12 -19.05 -0.85
CA LEU A 121 14.34 -20.23 -1.23
C LEU A 121 12.85 -19.90 -1.40
N ILE A 122 12.27 -19.11 -0.50
CA ILE A 122 10.88 -18.64 -0.61
C ILE A 122 10.69 -17.83 -1.91
N ALA A 123 11.62 -16.92 -2.20
CA ALA A 123 11.57 -16.11 -3.42
C ALA A 123 11.63 -16.97 -4.69
N ASP A 124 12.46 -17.99 -4.72
CA ASP A 124 12.55 -18.93 -5.84
C ASP A 124 11.27 -19.76 -5.99
N GLN A 125 10.68 -20.22 -4.88
CA GLN A 125 9.41 -20.93 -4.90
C GLN A 125 8.27 -20.06 -5.43
N VAL A 126 8.18 -18.82 -4.97
CA VAL A 126 7.15 -17.89 -5.47
C VAL A 126 7.33 -17.65 -6.97
N ARG A 127 8.56 -17.43 -7.44
CA ARG A 127 8.86 -17.26 -8.87
C ARG A 127 8.43 -18.48 -9.69
N LEU A 128 8.72 -19.70 -9.22
CA LEU A 128 8.31 -20.92 -9.90
C LEU A 128 6.80 -21.12 -9.96
N LEU A 129 6.08 -20.77 -8.88
CA LEU A 129 4.64 -21.01 -8.77
C LEU A 129 3.79 -19.91 -9.43
N THR A 130 4.25 -18.66 -9.37
CA THR A 130 3.46 -17.50 -9.80
C THR A 130 4.00 -16.84 -11.06
N GLY A 131 5.25 -17.09 -11.41
CA GLY A 131 5.98 -16.37 -12.47
C GLY A 131 6.41 -14.96 -12.05
N ASN A 132 6.13 -14.54 -10.82
CA ASN A 132 6.49 -13.22 -10.31
C ASN A 132 7.74 -13.30 -9.43
N GLU A 133 8.62 -12.33 -9.54
CA GLU A 133 9.73 -12.18 -8.62
C GLU A 133 9.29 -11.44 -7.36
N LEU A 134 9.62 -11.99 -6.18
CA LEU A 134 9.49 -11.23 -4.95
C LEU A 134 10.52 -10.10 -4.92
N PRO A 135 10.12 -8.87 -4.56
CA PRO A 135 11.07 -7.78 -4.34
C PRO A 135 11.98 -8.07 -3.14
N TYR A 136 13.04 -7.25 -2.98
CA TYR A 136 13.92 -7.36 -1.81
C TYR A 136 13.15 -7.18 -0.50
N ALA A 137 12.30 -6.17 -0.42
CA ALA A 137 11.40 -5.95 0.71
C ALA A 137 10.10 -5.27 0.25
N THR A 138 9.03 -5.51 1.00
CA THR A 138 7.72 -4.88 0.81
C THR A 138 7.22 -4.37 2.15
N LEU A 139 6.93 -3.08 2.24
CA LEU A 139 6.28 -2.45 3.37
C LEU A 139 4.85 -2.07 2.97
N MET A 140 3.88 -2.47 3.77
CA MET A 140 2.47 -2.15 3.51
C MET A 140 1.94 -1.26 4.63
N TYR A 141 1.18 -0.23 4.27
CA TYR A 141 0.31 0.48 5.19
C TYR A 141 -1.10 -0.06 5.03
N ILE A 142 -1.73 -0.43 6.14
CA ILE A 142 -3.06 -1.05 6.15
C ILE A 142 -4.03 -0.33 7.09
N TRP A 143 -5.32 -0.48 6.82
CA TRP A 143 -6.37 -0.22 7.79
C TRP A 143 -6.79 -1.55 8.40
N GLU A 144 -6.56 -1.71 9.69
CA GLU A 144 -6.74 -2.96 10.41
C GLU A 144 -7.92 -2.85 11.40
N ASN A 145 -8.52 -3.99 11.75
CA ASN A 145 -9.72 -4.01 12.59
C ASN A 145 -9.44 -3.74 14.06
N ARG A 146 -8.34 -4.25 14.62
CA ARG A 146 -8.11 -4.39 16.06
C ARG A 146 -6.73 -3.98 16.54
N GLN A 147 -5.70 -4.21 15.70
CA GLN A 147 -4.32 -3.92 16.10
C GLN A 147 -4.12 -2.40 16.21
N PRO A 148 -3.43 -1.91 17.26
CA PRO A 148 -3.19 -0.47 17.44
C PRO A 148 -2.49 0.18 16.25
N GLU A 149 -2.81 1.43 15.97
CA GLU A 149 -2.07 2.23 14.99
C GLU A 149 -0.58 2.25 15.33
N GLY A 150 0.26 2.12 14.32
CA GLY A 150 1.71 2.01 14.45
C GLY A 150 2.22 0.60 14.70
N SER A 151 1.39 -0.41 14.97
CA SER A 151 1.84 -1.81 15.10
C SER A 151 2.48 -2.28 13.81
N VAL A 152 3.56 -3.06 13.95
CA VAL A 152 4.19 -3.80 12.86
C VAL A 152 3.69 -5.24 12.92
N ILE A 153 3.10 -5.71 11.84
CA ILE A 153 2.62 -7.08 11.69
C ILE A 153 3.52 -7.80 10.69
N ASP A 154 4.02 -8.95 11.10
CA ASP A 154 4.85 -9.80 10.26
C ASP A 154 3.99 -10.60 9.28
N ASN A 155 4.42 -10.69 8.03
CA ASN A 155 3.81 -11.64 7.11
C ASN A 155 4.17 -13.08 7.52
N THR A 156 3.21 -13.98 7.45
CA THR A 156 3.35 -15.36 7.93
C THR A 156 4.26 -16.25 7.06
N TYR A 157 4.59 -15.81 5.84
CA TYR A 157 5.39 -16.59 4.89
C TYR A 157 6.86 -16.14 4.83
N THR A 158 7.10 -14.85 4.88
CA THR A 158 8.42 -14.25 4.65
C THR A 158 8.65 -13.07 5.59
N SER A 159 9.88 -12.94 6.08
CA SER A 159 10.29 -11.76 6.86
C SER A 159 10.48 -10.50 6.00
N ARG A 160 10.40 -10.64 4.66
CA ARG A 160 10.61 -9.55 3.71
C ARG A 160 9.33 -8.80 3.33
N VAL A 161 8.21 -9.15 3.92
CA VAL A 161 6.93 -8.43 3.83
C VAL A 161 6.49 -8.06 5.24
N LYS A 162 6.26 -6.78 5.47
CA LYS A 162 5.80 -6.24 6.75
C LYS A 162 4.61 -5.32 6.53
N MET A 163 3.67 -5.34 7.47
CA MET A 163 2.53 -4.44 7.47
C MET A 163 2.63 -3.48 8.66
N ILE A 164 2.32 -2.22 8.44
CA ILE A 164 2.17 -1.21 9.49
C ILE A 164 0.72 -0.77 9.51
N VAL A 165 0.11 -0.85 10.68
CA VAL A 165 -1.24 -0.36 10.90
C VAL A 165 -1.22 1.16 10.85
N ALA A 166 -1.66 1.73 9.74
CA ALA A 166 -1.76 3.17 9.57
C ALA A 166 -3.10 3.72 10.06
N GLN A 167 -4.09 2.86 10.18
CA GLN A 167 -5.40 3.15 10.79
C GLN A 167 -5.99 1.89 11.40
N SER A 168 -6.72 2.05 12.51
CA SER A 168 -7.28 0.94 13.27
C SER A 168 -8.74 1.18 13.65
N GLY A 169 -9.53 0.10 13.63
CA GLY A 169 -10.90 0.09 14.12
C GLY A 169 -11.87 0.92 13.28
N ARG A 170 -13.05 1.16 13.83
CA ARG A 170 -14.18 1.79 13.12
C ARG A 170 -14.13 3.32 13.05
N ALA A 171 -13.20 3.96 13.76
CA ALA A 171 -13.08 5.41 13.73
C ALA A 171 -12.71 5.91 12.33
N GLY A 172 -13.52 6.81 11.77
CA GLY A 172 -13.31 7.37 10.43
C GLY A 172 -13.82 6.50 9.26
N VAL A 173 -14.46 5.34 9.52
CA VAL A 173 -15.17 4.58 8.48
C VAL A 173 -16.21 5.48 7.79
N GLY A 174 -16.31 5.39 6.46
CA GLY A 174 -17.16 6.24 5.63
C GLY A 174 -16.61 7.64 5.35
N GLN A 175 -15.48 8.01 5.94
CA GLN A 175 -14.87 9.33 5.80
C GLN A 175 -13.49 9.25 5.15
N TRP A 176 -13.12 10.27 4.36
CA TRP A 176 -11.76 10.41 3.87
C TRP A 176 -10.79 10.62 5.02
N GLN A 177 -9.73 9.82 5.03
CA GLN A 177 -8.64 9.90 5.98
C GLN A 177 -7.37 10.30 5.25
N THR A 178 -6.69 11.34 5.74
CA THR A 178 -5.33 11.70 5.30
C THR A 178 -4.33 11.08 6.26
N ARG A 179 -3.34 10.38 5.71
CA ARG A 179 -2.24 9.78 6.47
C ARG A 179 -0.91 10.34 5.98
N GLU A 180 0.02 10.49 6.90
CA GLU A 180 1.40 10.87 6.62
C GLU A 180 2.34 9.99 7.45
N ARG A 181 3.36 9.44 6.80
CA ARG A 181 4.34 8.55 7.44
C ARG A 181 5.74 8.87 6.96
N ASP A 182 6.71 8.75 7.85
CA ASP A 182 8.12 8.70 7.49
C ASP A 182 8.48 7.27 7.07
N VAL A 183 8.55 7.06 5.77
CA VAL A 183 8.78 5.74 5.18
C VAL A 183 10.14 5.17 5.56
N VAL A 184 11.17 6.02 5.70
CA VAL A 184 12.51 5.58 6.10
C VAL A 184 12.49 5.08 7.54
N ALA A 185 11.93 5.87 8.46
CA ALA A 185 11.83 5.48 9.86
C ALA A 185 10.96 4.23 10.06
N ASP A 186 9.87 4.12 9.31
CA ASP A 186 8.98 2.96 9.36
C ASP A 186 9.67 1.70 8.81
N PHE A 187 10.43 1.82 7.73
CA PHE A 187 11.19 0.71 7.16
C PHE A 187 12.28 0.22 8.12
N GLU A 188 13.08 1.14 8.68
CA GLU A 188 14.12 0.81 9.65
C GLU A 188 13.54 0.12 10.89
N ARG A 189 12.41 0.60 11.40
CA ARG A 189 11.69 -0.02 12.52
C ARG A 189 11.17 -1.43 12.18
N ALA A 190 10.68 -1.64 10.95
CA ALA A 190 10.08 -2.91 10.54
C ALA A 190 11.12 -3.97 10.17
N PHE A 191 12.23 -3.56 9.52
CA PHE A 191 13.22 -4.50 8.96
C PHE A 191 14.57 -4.49 9.70
N GLY A 192 14.84 -3.49 10.56
CA GLY A 192 16.11 -3.35 11.27
C GLY A 192 17.28 -2.89 10.39
N GLU A 193 17.00 -2.40 9.20
CA GLU A 193 18.00 -1.95 8.21
C GLU A 193 17.48 -0.74 7.43
N PRO A 194 18.33 0.10 6.83
CA PRO A 194 17.89 1.22 6.02
C PRO A 194 17.25 0.73 4.70
N PRO A 195 16.24 1.45 4.17
CA PRO A 195 15.61 1.08 2.90
C PRO A 195 16.56 1.27 1.72
N GLY A 196 16.46 0.37 0.74
CA GLY A 196 16.97 0.61 -0.60
C GLY A 196 16.12 1.60 -1.39
N ARG A 197 16.33 1.69 -2.70
CA ARG A 197 15.47 2.52 -3.56
C ARG A 197 14.05 2.00 -3.55
N LEU A 198 13.08 2.90 -3.47
CA LEU A 198 11.69 2.59 -3.73
C LEU A 198 11.51 2.40 -5.24
N ILE A 199 11.02 1.22 -5.64
CA ILE A 199 10.86 0.84 -7.06
C ILE A 199 9.41 0.66 -7.48
N GLY A 200 8.46 0.72 -6.55
CA GLY A 200 7.05 0.62 -6.87
C GLY A 200 6.15 1.03 -5.72
N VAL A 201 5.00 1.56 -6.08
CA VAL A 201 3.86 1.79 -5.20
C VAL A 201 2.69 1.01 -5.74
N SER A 202 1.96 0.32 -4.86
CA SER A 202 0.75 -0.39 -5.26
C SER A 202 -0.38 -0.11 -4.28
N VAL A 203 -1.60 -0.28 -4.75
CA VAL A 203 -2.80 -0.32 -3.90
C VAL A 203 -3.47 -1.67 -4.06
N MET A 204 -4.08 -2.15 -2.99
CA MET A 204 -4.83 -3.40 -3.00
C MET A 204 -5.97 -3.36 -2.00
N THR A 205 -7.09 -3.90 -2.40
CA THR A 205 -8.26 -4.22 -1.57
C THR A 205 -8.51 -5.70 -1.74
N ASP A 206 -8.46 -6.46 -0.66
CA ASP A 206 -8.58 -7.92 -0.67
C ASP A 206 -9.56 -8.43 0.37
N THR A 207 -10.28 -9.48 0.00
CA THR A 207 -11.30 -10.17 0.82
C THR A 207 -11.30 -11.66 0.55
N ASP A 208 -10.21 -12.19 0.00
CA ASP A 208 -10.17 -13.58 -0.51
C ASP A 208 -9.90 -14.63 0.57
N ASN A 209 -9.40 -14.22 1.72
CA ASN A 209 -9.18 -15.11 2.85
C ASN A 209 -10.45 -15.28 3.69
N THR A 210 -11.18 -14.20 3.95
CA THR A 210 -12.45 -14.23 4.70
C THR A 210 -13.64 -14.57 3.82
N GLY A 211 -13.52 -14.43 2.48
CA GLY A 211 -14.66 -14.49 1.55
C GLY A 211 -15.61 -13.30 1.71
N GLY A 212 -15.15 -12.22 2.32
CA GLY A 212 -15.94 -11.03 2.64
C GLY A 212 -16.16 -10.09 1.46
N HIS A 213 -16.67 -8.90 1.79
CA HIS A 213 -16.91 -7.81 0.84
C HIS A 213 -16.28 -6.52 1.37
N ALA A 214 -15.64 -5.75 0.48
CA ALA A 214 -15.10 -4.43 0.82
C ALA A 214 -15.28 -3.43 -0.32
N VAL A 215 -15.62 -2.19 0.04
CA VAL A 215 -15.61 -1.05 -0.87
C VAL A 215 -14.67 0.00 -0.31
N ALA A 216 -13.68 0.36 -1.10
CA ALA A 216 -12.64 1.29 -0.72
C ALA A 216 -12.37 2.34 -1.79
N TYR A 217 -11.75 3.43 -1.36
CA TYR A 217 -11.40 4.54 -2.24
C TYR A 217 -9.98 4.99 -1.92
N TYR A 218 -9.19 5.20 -2.95
CA TYR A 218 -7.83 5.72 -2.85
C TYR A 218 -7.75 7.08 -3.50
N GLY A 219 -7.34 8.08 -2.73
CA GLY A 219 -6.96 9.41 -3.22
C GLY A 219 -5.53 9.41 -3.76
N GLY A 220 -4.99 10.60 -3.99
CA GLY A 220 -3.61 10.76 -4.40
C GLY A 220 -2.62 10.40 -3.29
N PHE A 221 -1.38 10.10 -3.69
CA PHE A 221 -0.24 10.01 -2.78
C PHE A 221 0.88 10.95 -3.22
N GLN A 222 1.69 11.40 -2.26
CA GLN A 222 2.79 12.32 -2.51
C GLN A 222 3.97 12.02 -1.60
N PHE A 223 5.18 11.93 -2.19
CA PHE A 223 6.44 11.91 -1.45
C PHE A 223 6.94 13.33 -1.25
N MET A 224 7.41 13.64 -0.03
CA MET A 224 7.81 14.99 0.38
C MET A 224 9.12 14.95 1.17
N ALA A 225 9.88 16.06 1.10
CA ALA A 225 10.99 16.28 1.99
C ALA A 225 10.49 16.56 3.42
N ARG A 226 11.30 16.23 4.43
CA ARG A 226 11.06 16.77 5.78
C ARG A 226 11.17 18.29 5.72
N SER A 227 10.21 19.00 6.30
CA SER A 227 10.38 20.45 6.50
C SER A 227 11.61 20.68 7.38
N VAL A 228 12.58 21.45 6.87
CA VAL A 228 13.67 21.95 7.70
C VAL A 228 13.03 22.94 8.67
N ALA A 229 12.91 22.56 9.95
CA ALA A 229 12.55 23.54 10.97
C ALA A 229 13.66 24.60 10.94
N THR A 230 13.34 25.80 10.45
CA THR A 230 14.23 26.94 10.56
C THR A 230 14.37 27.19 12.06
N ALA A 231 15.53 26.84 12.61
CA ALA A 231 15.87 27.22 13.98
C ALA A 231 15.80 28.74 14.01
N ALA A 232 14.79 29.29 14.69
CA ALA A 232 14.75 30.69 15.02
C ALA A 232 15.94 30.97 15.94
N GLN A 233 16.87 31.78 15.44
CA GLN A 233 17.94 32.38 16.23
C GLN A 233 17.35 33.48 17.12
#